data_ea3413ff46f4d0d456e58025bc8e0aac
#
_entry.id   ea3413ff46f4d0d456e58025bc8e0aac
#
_cell.length_a   1.000
_cell.length_b   1.000
_cell.length_c   1.000
_cell.angle_alpha   90.00
_cell.angle_beta   90.00
_cell.angle_gamma   90.00
#
_symmetry.space_group_name_H-M   'P 1'
#
loop_
_entity.id
_entity.type
_entity.pdbx_description
1 polymer ?
#
loop_
_entity_poly.entity_id
_entity_poly.type
_entity_poly.pdbx_seq_one_letter_code
_entity_poly.pdbx_strand_id
1 'polypeptide(L)'
;YVEPQNAIAFLPWDPTKFIYQSQRDGYNHLYLFDADATNMKGETYNSANGGTYFQAGKVKQLTKGNWLVSDVLGFNTKRKEIIFTAVEGLRSGHFAVNVSNGKISQPFENCKESEHSGMLSASGTYLIDRYSTKDQPRIINLVDTKNFKETANLLTAESPYEGYQMPSIETGTIKAADGTT
;
A
#
# COMPACT_ATOMS: atom_id res chain seq x y z
N TYR A 1 -3.55 -18.73 8.72
CA TYR A 1 -3.02 -17.80 9.73
C TYR A 1 -3.04 -16.39 9.15
N VAL A 2 -3.71 -15.48 9.81
CA VAL A 2 -3.78 -14.07 9.41
C VAL A 2 -3.00 -13.27 10.45
N GLU A 3 -1.92 -12.63 10.02
CA GLU A 3 -1.14 -11.76 10.90
C GLU A 3 -1.90 -10.47 11.20
N PRO A 4 -1.78 -9.92 12.41
CA PRO A 4 -2.29 -8.60 12.71
C PRO A 4 -1.65 -7.57 11.75
N GLN A 5 -2.49 -6.86 11.04
CA GLN A 5 -2.03 -5.81 10.13
C GLN A 5 -1.73 -4.52 10.91
N ASN A 6 -1.16 -3.54 10.24
CA ASN A 6 -0.79 -2.24 10.81
C ASN A 6 -1.92 -1.61 11.62
N ALA A 7 -1.55 -0.76 12.56
CA ALA A 7 -2.49 -0.03 13.40
C ALA A 7 -3.51 0.77 12.55
N ILE A 8 -4.70 0.98 13.11
CA ILE A 8 -5.68 1.88 12.51
C ILE A 8 -5.13 3.30 12.41
N ALA A 9 -5.48 4.01 11.34
CA ALA A 9 -5.10 5.41 11.15
C ALA A 9 -6.37 6.25 10.88
N PHE A 10 -6.62 7.22 11.77
CA PHE A 10 -7.72 8.17 11.59
C PHE A 10 -7.44 9.15 10.47
N LEU A 11 -8.48 9.53 9.72
CA LEU A 11 -8.33 10.52 8.68
C LEU A 11 -8.07 11.91 9.28
N PRO A 12 -6.99 12.62 8.90
CA PRO A 12 -6.66 13.92 9.48
C PRO A 12 -7.73 15.01 9.25
N TRP A 13 -8.61 14.82 8.26
CA TRP A 13 -9.68 15.76 7.90
C TRP A 13 -11.07 15.30 8.34
N ASP A 14 -11.20 14.11 8.92
CA ASP A 14 -12.45 13.54 9.40
C ASP A 14 -12.16 12.51 10.50
N PRO A 15 -12.08 12.97 11.77
CA PRO A 15 -11.71 12.09 12.90
C PRO A 15 -12.79 11.07 13.25
N THR A 16 -13.97 11.12 12.60
CA THR A 16 -15.00 10.09 12.72
C THR A 16 -14.72 8.88 11.82
N LYS A 17 -13.68 8.94 10.98
CA LYS A 17 -13.32 7.87 10.06
C LYS A 17 -11.87 7.44 10.22
N PHE A 18 -11.65 6.16 10.05
CA PHE A 18 -10.31 5.58 10.07
C PHE A 18 -10.14 4.56 8.95
N ILE A 19 -8.90 4.34 8.56
CA ILE A 19 -8.53 3.25 7.66
C ILE A 19 -7.96 2.07 8.45
N TYR A 20 -8.21 0.89 7.93
CA TYR A 20 -7.66 -0.36 8.41
C TYR A 20 -7.26 -1.25 7.23
N GLN A 21 -6.13 -1.95 7.36
CA GLN A 21 -5.70 -2.94 6.39
C GLN A 21 -6.30 -4.29 6.74
N SER A 22 -6.83 -5.01 5.75
CA SER A 22 -7.46 -6.30 5.96
C SER A 22 -7.27 -7.23 4.76
N GLN A 23 -7.05 -8.51 5.05
CA GLN A 23 -6.92 -9.59 4.06
C GLN A 23 -8.23 -10.34 3.84
N ARG A 24 -9.39 -9.75 4.18
CA ARG A 24 -10.71 -10.42 4.15
C ARG A 24 -11.15 -10.91 2.77
N ASP A 25 -10.58 -10.39 1.70
CA ASP A 25 -10.84 -10.75 0.31
C ASP A 25 -9.68 -11.51 -0.36
N GLY A 26 -8.70 -11.97 0.44
CA GLY A 26 -7.55 -12.76 -0.01
C GLY A 26 -6.25 -11.97 -0.13
N TYR A 27 -6.32 -10.65 -0.32
CA TYR A 27 -5.17 -9.74 -0.38
C TYR A 27 -5.28 -8.64 0.66
N ASN A 28 -4.14 -8.10 1.10
CA ASN A 28 -4.13 -6.98 2.05
C ASN A 28 -4.54 -5.69 1.35
N HIS A 29 -5.73 -5.18 1.70
CA HIS A 29 -6.29 -3.98 1.11
C HIS A 29 -6.72 -2.95 2.16
N LEU A 30 -6.94 -1.70 1.71
CA LEU A 30 -7.39 -0.59 2.53
C LEU A 30 -8.91 -0.58 2.61
N TYR A 31 -9.41 -0.48 3.84
CA TYR A 31 -10.84 -0.34 4.15
C TYR A 31 -11.05 0.91 4.99
N LEU A 32 -12.07 1.68 4.62
CA LEU A 32 -12.53 2.84 5.35
C LEU A 32 -13.68 2.42 6.28
N PHE A 33 -13.54 2.78 7.55
CA PHE A 33 -14.53 2.54 8.58
C PHE A 33 -15.08 3.87 9.10
N ASP A 34 -16.35 3.87 9.47
CA ASP A 34 -16.98 4.96 10.21
C ASP A 34 -16.90 4.62 11.71
N ALA A 35 -16.24 5.50 12.48
CA ALA A 35 -16.09 5.37 13.93
C ALA A 35 -17.23 6.06 14.70
N ASP A 36 -18.19 6.70 14.00
CA ASP A 36 -19.34 7.32 14.65
C ASP A 36 -20.28 6.24 15.22
N ALA A 37 -20.34 6.18 16.56
CA ALA A 37 -21.15 5.23 17.29
C ALA A 37 -22.67 5.33 16.96
N THR A 38 -23.14 6.46 16.48
CA THR A 38 -24.54 6.65 16.07
C THR A 38 -24.88 5.87 14.80
N ASN A 39 -23.88 5.54 13.99
CA ASN A 39 -23.98 4.72 12.79
C ASN A 39 -23.71 3.23 13.03
N MET A 40 -23.34 2.85 14.24
CA MET A 40 -23.15 1.44 14.64
C MET A 40 -24.49 0.71 14.82
N LYS A 41 -25.31 0.69 13.81
CA LYS A 41 -26.43 -0.24 13.68
C LYS A 41 -25.87 -1.59 13.21
N GLY A 42 -25.02 -2.19 14.02
CA GLY A 42 -24.43 -3.47 13.73
C GLY A 42 -25.17 -4.60 14.43
N GLU A 43 -25.26 -5.74 13.79
CA GLU A 43 -25.65 -6.98 14.43
C GLU A 43 -24.59 -7.35 15.48
N THR A 44 -25.07 -7.79 16.64
CA THR A 44 -24.21 -8.29 17.72
C THR A 44 -23.89 -9.75 17.41
N TYR A 45 -22.65 -10.06 17.16
CA TYR A 45 -22.19 -11.45 17.04
C TYR A 45 -21.69 -11.94 18.39
N ASN A 46 -22.28 -13.03 18.88
CA ASN A 46 -21.74 -13.77 19.99
C ASN A 46 -20.70 -14.77 19.47
N SER A 47 -19.46 -14.61 19.87
CA SER A 47 -18.45 -15.63 19.56
C SER A 47 -18.70 -16.88 20.39
N ALA A 48 -18.26 -18.03 19.89
CA ALA A 48 -18.27 -19.29 20.65
C ALA A 48 -17.52 -19.21 22.00
N ASN A 49 -16.71 -18.18 22.23
CA ASN A 49 -15.95 -17.91 23.44
C ASN A 49 -16.59 -16.85 24.34
N GLY A 50 -17.86 -16.49 24.13
CA GLY A 50 -18.61 -15.58 24.98
C GLY A 50 -18.31 -14.09 24.81
N GLY A 51 -17.52 -13.69 23.82
CA GLY A 51 -17.27 -12.29 23.47
C GLY A 51 -18.40 -11.72 22.61
N THR A 52 -18.82 -10.49 22.91
CA THR A 52 -19.74 -9.73 22.06
C THR A 52 -18.96 -8.80 21.16
N TYR A 53 -19.13 -8.94 19.84
CA TYR A 53 -18.47 -8.09 18.85
C TYR A 53 -19.52 -7.20 18.16
N PHE A 54 -19.17 -5.94 17.99
CA PHE A 54 -19.98 -5.01 17.20
C PHE A 54 -19.42 -4.98 15.77
N GLN A 55 -20.28 -5.15 14.78
CA GLN A 55 -19.90 -4.89 13.41
C GLN A 55 -19.87 -3.37 13.18
N ALA A 56 -18.75 -2.83 12.73
CA ALA A 56 -18.66 -1.42 12.34
C ALA A 56 -19.72 -1.11 11.26
N GLY A 57 -20.50 -0.04 11.44
CA GLY A 57 -21.73 0.19 10.69
C GLY A 57 -21.55 0.35 9.18
N LYS A 58 -20.55 1.09 8.71
CA LYS A 58 -20.26 1.25 7.27
C LYS A 58 -18.78 1.00 7.00
N VAL A 59 -18.53 -0.01 6.19
CA VAL A 59 -17.20 -0.36 5.71
C VAL A 59 -17.16 -0.15 4.20
N LYS A 60 -16.21 0.64 3.72
CA LYS A 60 -15.96 0.85 2.28
C LYS A 60 -14.57 0.33 1.94
N GLN A 61 -14.49 -0.65 1.05
CA GLN A 61 -13.21 -1.05 0.47
C GLN A 61 -12.70 0.04 -0.46
N LEU A 62 -11.47 0.51 -0.23
CA LEU A 62 -10.84 1.57 -1.01
C LEU A 62 -9.93 1.03 -2.10
N THR A 63 -9.27 -0.11 -1.86
CA THR A 63 -8.37 -0.75 -2.82
C THR A 63 -8.77 -2.20 -3.03
N LYS A 64 -8.55 -2.73 -4.24
CA LYS A 64 -8.88 -4.11 -4.62
C LYS A 64 -8.00 -4.59 -5.77
N GLY A 65 -7.84 -5.89 -5.93
CA GLY A 65 -7.07 -6.49 -7.02
C GLY A 65 -6.24 -7.67 -6.54
N ASN A 66 -5.46 -8.27 -7.43
CA ASN A 66 -4.56 -9.39 -7.13
C ASN A 66 -3.18 -8.91 -6.66
N TRP A 67 -3.14 -7.84 -5.91
CA TRP A 67 -1.97 -7.21 -5.32
C TRP A 67 -2.28 -6.79 -3.88
N LEU A 68 -1.26 -6.51 -3.11
CA LEU A 68 -1.42 -6.15 -1.70
C LEU A 68 -0.87 -4.74 -1.39
N VAL A 69 -1.48 -4.07 -0.44
CA VAL A 69 -0.90 -2.89 0.22
C VAL A 69 0.16 -3.39 1.18
N SER A 70 1.42 -2.97 0.98
CA SER A 70 2.53 -3.32 1.87
C SER A 70 2.70 -2.31 2.99
N ASP A 71 2.50 -1.02 2.71
CA ASP A 71 2.69 0.04 3.70
C ASP A 71 1.78 1.24 3.43
N VAL A 72 1.27 1.88 4.49
CA VAL A 72 0.55 3.15 4.43
C VAL A 72 1.50 4.27 4.85
N LEU A 73 1.94 5.06 3.88
CA LEU A 73 2.93 6.12 4.09
C LEU A 73 2.35 7.37 4.77
N GLY A 74 1.04 7.58 4.62
CA GLY A 74 0.34 8.70 5.23
C GLY A 74 -0.73 9.33 4.34
N PHE A 75 -0.98 10.63 4.52
CA PHE A 75 -2.14 11.32 3.95
C PHE A 75 -1.75 12.60 3.21
N ASN A 76 -2.47 12.89 2.13
CA ASN A 76 -2.56 14.23 1.56
C ASN A 76 -3.91 14.85 1.94
N THR A 77 -3.91 15.74 2.91
CA THR A 77 -5.14 16.34 3.46
C THR A 77 -5.89 17.22 2.46
N LYS A 78 -5.15 17.93 1.60
CA LYS A 78 -5.75 18.82 0.58
C LYS A 78 -6.50 18.04 -0.50
N ARG A 79 -5.93 16.92 -0.95
CA ARG A 79 -6.55 16.05 -1.96
C ARG A 79 -7.44 14.96 -1.39
N LYS A 80 -7.47 14.81 -0.04
CA LYS A 80 -8.16 13.73 0.67
C LYS A 80 -7.75 12.35 0.17
N GLU A 81 -6.46 12.13 0.09
CA GLU A 81 -5.84 10.92 -0.42
C GLU A 81 -5.02 10.21 0.66
N ILE A 82 -5.02 8.89 0.58
CA ILE A 82 -4.12 8.01 1.31
C ILE A 82 -2.98 7.64 0.37
N ILE A 83 -1.73 7.86 0.82
CA ILE A 83 -0.53 7.49 0.07
C ILE A 83 -0.02 6.17 0.63
N PHE A 84 0.24 5.21 -0.24
CA PHE A 84 0.62 3.86 0.16
C PHE A 84 1.58 3.22 -0.85
N THR A 85 2.27 2.18 -0.42
CA THR A 85 3.06 1.28 -1.27
C THR A 85 2.26 0.00 -1.49
N ALA A 86 2.32 -0.53 -2.70
CA ALA A 86 1.70 -1.80 -3.04
C ALA A 86 2.66 -2.72 -3.79
N VAL A 87 2.41 -4.03 -3.69
CA VAL A 87 3.27 -5.09 -4.20
C VAL A 87 2.42 -6.16 -4.91
N GLU A 88 2.90 -6.63 -6.05
CA GLU A 88 2.40 -7.80 -6.76
C GLU A 88 3.59 -8.61 -7.29
N GLY A 89 3.85 -9.76 -6.68
CA GLY A 89 5.04 -10.54 -7.00
C GLY A 89 6.33 -9.74 -6.75
N LEU A 90 7.10 -9.52 -7.79
CA LEU A 90 8.35 -8.76 -7.74
C LEU A 90 8.18 -7.27 -8.12
N ARG A 91 6.97 -6.85 -8.46
CA ARG A 91 6.67 -5.45 -8.79
C ARG A 91 6.18 -4.72 -7.56
N SER A 92 6.69 -3.54 -7.33
CA SER A 92 6.15 -2.64 -6.32
C SER A 92 6.10 -1.20 -6.82
N GLY A 93 5.39 -0.35 -6.08
CA GLY A 93 5.29 1.07 -6.41
C GLY A 93 4.46 1.85 -5.39
N HIS A 94 4.46 3.17 -5.56
CA HIS A 94 3.69 4.08 -4.72
C HIS A 94 2.42 4.54 -5.41
N PHE A 95 1.37 4.65 -4.62
CA PHE A 95 0.02 4.97 -5.09
C PHE A 95 -0.65 5.98 -4.14
N ALA A 96 -1.65 6.65 -4.68
CA ALA A 96 -2.60 7.40 -3.89
C ALA A 96 -4.01 6.88 -4.18
N VAL A 97 -4.84 6.74 -3.15
CA VAL A 97 -6.27 6.50 -3.32
C VAL A 97 -7.07 7.65 -2.73
N ASN A 98 -7.97 8.22 -3.52
CA ASN A 98 -8.88 9.24 -3.06
C ASN A 98 -10.01 8.61 -2.24
N VAL A 99 -10.17 9.03 -0.98
CA VAL A 99 -11.10 8.43 -0.03
C VAL A 99 -12.57 8.60 -0.46
N SER A 100 -12.90 9.71 -1.12
CA SER A 100 -14.27 10.03 -1.50
C SER A 100 -14.77 9.16 -2.65
N ASN A 101 -14.00 9.07 -3.73
CA ASN A 101 -14.40 8.39 -4.96
C ASN A 101 -13.70 7.04 -5.20
N GLY A 102 -12.67 6.68 -4.41
CA GLY A 102 -11.91 5.43 -4.56
C GLY A 102 -10.97 5.40 -5.77
N LYS A 103 -10.75 6.54 -6.44
CA LYS A 103 -9.86 6.59 -7.59
C LYS A 103 -8.40 6.41 -7.14
N ILE A 104 -7.72 5.45 -7.77
CA ILE A 104 -6.28 5.21 -7.60
C ILE A 104 -5.52 6.05 -8.62
N SER A 105 -4.36 6.58 -8.21
CA SER A 105 -3.55 7.55 -8.98
C SER A 105 -3.00 7.01 -10.29
N GLN A 106 -2.71 5.73 -10.37
CA GLN A 106 -2.18 5.05 -11.54
C GLN A 106 -2.56 3.56 -11.54
N PRO A 107 -2.59 2.90 -12.71
CA PRO A 107 -2.73 1.45 -12.81
C PRO A 107 -1.50 0.74 -12.24
N PHE A 108 -1.71 -0.41 -11.61
CA PHE A 108 -0.60 -1.21 -11.04
C PHE A 108 0.34 -1.75 -12.13
N GLU A 109 -0.19 -1.98 -13.31
CA GLU A 109 0.55 -2.50 -14.49
C GLU A 109 1.69 -1.57 -14.95
N ASN A 110 1.68 -0.31 -14.51
CA ASN A 110 2.78 0.63 -14.75
C ASN A 110 4.01 0.37 -13.87
N CYS A 111 3.89 -0.46 -12.82
CA CYS A 111 5.01 -0.79 -11.94
C CYS A 111 5.95 -1.79 -12.61
N LYS A 112 7.24 -1.56 -12.41
CA LYS A 112 8.31 -2.46 -12.87
C LYS A 112 8.73 -3.41 -11.74
N GLU A 113 9.50 -4.43 -12.07
CA GLU A 113 10.20 -5.27 -11.07
C GLU A 113 11.21 -4.41 -10.31
N SER A 114 10.87 -4.10 -9.08
CA SER A 114 11.64 -3.21 -8.20
C SER A 114 11.10 -3.32 -6.78
N GLU A 115 11.96 -3.01 -5.82
CA GLU A 115 11.57 -2.89 -4.42
C GLU A 115 11.59 -1.41 -4.03
N HIS A 116 10.42 -0.89 -3.67
CA HIS A 116 10.22 0.50 -3.27
C HIS A 116 9.97 0.65 -1.77
N SER A 117 10.57 1.67 -1.19
CA SER A 117 10.23 2.16 0.15
C SER A 117 10.15 3.68 0.14
N GLY A 118 9.18 4.23 0.86
CA GLY A 118 8.87 5.65 0.79
C GLY A 118 8.87 6.36 2.13
N MET A 119 9.22 7.65 2.13
CA MET A 119 9.05 8.56 3.25
C MET A 119 8.26 9.77 2.77
N LEU A 120 7.04 9.93 3.31
CA LEU A 120 6.14 10.98 2.91
C LEU A 120 6.44 12.29 3.66
N SER A 121 6.38 13.42 2.96
CA SER A 121 6.44 14.73 3.60
C SER A 121 5.19 14.98 4.46
N ALA A 122 5.31 15.82 5.48
CA ALA A 122 4.20 16.18 6.37
C ALA A 122 2.98 16.75 5.63
N SER A 123 3.19 17.41 4.49
CA SER A 123 2.10 17.93 3.64
C SER A 123 1.44 16.85 2.77
N GLY A 124 2.03 15.68 2.65
CA GLY A 124 1.60 14.63 1.73
C GLY A 124 1.84 14.97 0.24
N THR A 125 2.61 16.02 -0.06
CA THR A 125 2.83 16.49 -1.44
C THR A 125 4.03 15.84 -2.09
N TYR A 126 5.10 15.60 -1.31
CA TYR A 126 6.34 15.00 -1.77
C TYR A 126 6.62 13.70 -1.05
N LEU A 127 7.29 12.82 -1.74
CA LEU A 127 7.74 11.53 -1.26
C LEU A 127 9.23 11.38 -1.57
N ILE A 128 10.02 10.97 -0.60
CA ILE A 128 11.34 10.40 -0.85
C ILE A 128 11.13 8.93 -1.20
N ASP A 129 11.34 8.58 -2.44
CA ASP A 129 11.28 7.21 -2.94
C ASP A 129 12.68 6.62 -2.97
N ARG A 130 12.86 5.49 -2.31
CA ARG A 130 14.08 4.69 -2.38
C ARG A 130 13.75 3.37 -3.04
N TYR A 131 14.41 3.06 -4.12
CA TYR A 131 14.18 1.79 -4.79
C TYR A 131 15.47 1.17 -5.34
N SER A 132 15.40 -0.10 -5.62
CA SER A 132 16.38 -0.87 -6.35
C SER A 132 15.70 -1.84 -7.31
N THR A 133 16.41 -2.24 -8.34
CA THR A 133 16.02 -3.32 -9.26
C THR A 133 17.07 -4.42 -9.23
N LYS A 134 16.83 -5.51 -9.93
CA LYS A 134 17.83 -6.60 -10.05
C LYS A 134 19.16 -6.15 -10.65
N ASP A 135 19.14 -5.11 -11.51
CA ASP A 135 20.31 -4.65 -12.27
C ASP A 135 20.83 -3.28 -11.79
N GLN A 136 20.04 -2.58 -10.96
CA GLN A 136 20.37 -1.23 -10.49
C GLN A 136 20.38 -1.19 -8.97
N PRO A 137 21.52 -0.83 -8.34
CA PRO A 137 21.58 -0.56 -6.91
C PRO A 137 20.68 0.63 -6.54
N ARG A 138 20.67 0.95 -5.26
CA ARG A 138 19.79 1.97 -4.68
C ARG A 138 19.78 3.28 -5.46
N ILE A 139 18.57 3.68 -5.81
CA ILE A 139 18.23 5.01 -6.29
C ILE A 139 17.38 5.70 -5.23
N ILE A 140 17.60 6.99 -5.01
CA ILE A 140 16.78 7.83 -4.13
C ILE A 140 16.31 9.03 -4.93
N ASN A 141 14.99 9.17 -5.05
CA ASN A 141 14.35 10.26 -5.78
C ASN A 141 13.42 11.08 -4.88
N LEU A 142 13.30 12.35 -5.19
CA LEU A 142 12.19 13.17 -4.74
C LEU A 142 11.06 13.06 -5.77
N VAL A 143 9.86 12.72 -5.31
CA VAL A 143 8.70 12.41 -6.15
C VAL A 143 7.52 13.28 -5.76
N ASP A 144 6.78 13.83 -6.74
CA ASP A 144 5.49 14.50 -6.51
C ASP A 144 4.38 13.44 -6.40
N THR A 145 3.67 13.41 -5.27
CA THR A 145 2.61 12.44 -5.03
C THR A 145 1.34 12.65 -5.86
N LYS A 146 1.27 13.73 -6.65
CA LYS A 146 0.14 13.97 -7.54
C LYS A 146 0.10 12.98 -8.71
N ASN A 147 1.24 12.61 -9.21
CA ASN A 147 1.38 11.74 -10.38
C ASN A 147 2.54 10.72 -10.26
N PHE A 148 3.20 10.69 -9.11
CA PHE A 148 4.37 9.87 -8.80
C PHE A 148 5.52 10.04 -9.80
N LYS A 149 5.66 11.25 -10.36
CA LYS A 149 6.79 11.60 -11.20
C LYS A 149 7.95 12.10 -10.36
N GLU A 150 9.14 11.65 -10.76
CA GLU A 150 10.39 12.17 -10.23
C GLU A 150 10.49 13.68 -10.50
N THR A 151 10.83 14.43 -9.45
CA THR A 151 11.11 15.87 -9.52
C THR A 151 12.59 16.17 -9.36
N ALA A 152 13.31 15.30 -8.68
CA ALA A 152 14.77 15.34 -8.55
C ALA A 152 15.33 13.96 -8.22
N ASN A 153 16.47 13.61 -8.81
CA ASN A 153 17.30 12.50 -8.35
C ASN A 153 18.21 13.00 -7.22
N LEU A 154 18.18 12.34 -6.09
CA LEU A 154 18.99 12.69 -4.90
C LEU A 154 20.22 11.81 -4.77
N LEU A 155 20.13 10.57 -5.24
CA LEU A 155 21.21 9.60 -5.23
C LEU A 155 20.98 8.54 -6.29
N THR A 156 22.02 8.23 -7.03
CA THR A 156 22.14 6.97 -7.78
C THR A 156 23.41 6.29 -7.29
N ALA A 157 23.27 5.17 -6.58
CA ALA A 157 24.42 4.43 -6.07
C ALA A 157 25.18 3.78 -7.23
N GLU A 158 26.50 3.79 -7.14
CA GLU A 158 27.36 3.04 -8.04
C GLU A 158 27.19 1.53 -7.81
N SER A 159 27.39 0.75 -8.86
CA SER A 159 27.32 -0.69 -8.74
C SER A 159 28.58 -1.20 -7.99
N PRO A 160 28.43 -1.93 -6.88
CA PRO A 160 29.57 -2.53 -6.19
C PRO A 160 30.19 -3.69 -6.99
N TYR A 161 29.55 -4.06 -8.10
CA TYR A 161 29.92 -5.19 -8.94
C TYR A 161 30.58 -4.75 -10.26
N GLU A 162 30.91 -3.48 -10.38
CA GLU A 162 31.63 -2.97 -11.56
C GLU A 162 32.97 -3.72 -11.75
N GLY A 163 33.16 -4.24 -12.95
CA GLY A 163 34.33 -5.07 -13.27
C GLY A 163 34.19 -6.56 -12.93
N TYR A 164 33.11 -6.98 -12.31
CA TYR A 164 32.81 -8.41 -12.07
C TYR A 164 31.87 -8.96 -13.13
N GLN A 165 32.09 -10.22 -13.51
CA GLN A 165 31.12 -10.95 -14.34
C GLN A 165 29.99 -11.47 -13.45
N MET A 166 28.86 -10.79 -13.51
CA MET A 166 27.68 -11.17 -12.74
C MET A 166 26.83 -12.18 -13.50
N PRO A 167 26.18 -13.15 -12.79
CA PRO A 167 25.19 -14.02 -13.42
C PRO A 167 23.96 -13.22 -13.87
N SER A 168 23.31 -13.68 -14.95
CA SER A 168 21.99 -13.18 -15.31
C SER A 168 20.95 -13.66 -14.30
N ILE A 169 20.08 -12.75 -13.86
CA ILE A 169 18.95 -13.07 -12.99
C ILE A 169 17.69 -13.12 -13.86
N GLU A 170 17.09 -14.30 -13.92
CA GLU A 170 15.81 -14.49 -14.59
C GLU A 170 14.72 -14.76 -13.54
N THR A 171 13.56 -14.18 -13.74
CA THR A 171 12.40 -14.37 -12.88
C THR A 171 11.33 -15.17 -13.63
N GLY A 172 10.61 -16.03 -12.91
CA GLY A 172 9.59 -16.87 -13.52
C GLY A 172 8.63 -17.42 -12.47
N THR A 173 7.62 -18.14 -12.94
CA THR A 173 6.67 -18.84 -12.10
C THR A 173 6.85 -20.34 -12.20
N ILE A 174 6.73 -21.04 -11.09
CA ILE A 174 6.77 -22.49 -11.01
C ILE A 174 5.42 -22.97 -10.47
N LYS A 175 4.80 -23.87 -11.22
CA LYS A 175 3.54 -24.46 -10.78
C LYS A 175 3.79 -25.40 -9.61
N ALA A 176 3.14 -25.18 -8.48
CA ALA A 176 3.19 -26.06 -7.33
C ALA A 176 2.37 -27.35 -7.54
N ALA A 177 2.60 -28.37 -6.68
CA ALA A 177 1.93 -29.67 -6.80
C ALA A 177 0.38 -29.58 -6.66
N ASP A 178 -0.12 -28.57 -5.94
CA ASP A 178 -1.56 -28.27 -5.78
C ASP A 178 -2.15 -27.45 -6.94
N GLY A 179 -1.33 -27.09 -7.92
CA GLY A 179 -1.73 -26.30 -9.09
C GLY A 179 -1.64 -24.79 -8.93
N THR A 180 -1.24 -24.27 -7.78
CA THR A 180 -0.96 -22.83 -7.58
C THR A 180 0.34 -22.40 -8.28
N THR A 181 0.47 -21.12 -8.62
CA THR A 181 1.67 -20.50 -9.22
C THR A 181 2.08 -19.28 -8.45
#